data_9666d548c8171a17afe4e74dfd753130
#
_entry.id   9666d548c8171a17afe4e74dfd753130
#
_cell.length_a   1.000
_cell.length_b   1.000
_cell.length_c   1.000
_cell.angle_alpha   90.00
_cell.angle_beta   90.00
_cell.angle_gamma   90.00
#
_symmetry.space_group_name_H-M   'P 1'
#
loop_
_entity.id
_entity.type
_entity.pdbx_description
1 polymer ?
#
loop_
_entity_poly.entity_id
_entity_poly.type
_entity_poly.pdbx_seq_one_letter_code
_entity_poly.pdbx_strand_id
1 'polypeptide(L)'
;ASVVGSVRCVXETVIDESRTPLIISGRVEDKSDFYLHSNEFIQKLTNEDYELEEKNKNAILTDKGIDKIEKLARQKGILRKDNFYDPENLGLVHHINQALKANLLFGKDKDYIVKDDKINIIDEFTGRVLDGRRFSDGLHQAIEAKENVQIQDENQTLASTTYQNYFRLYKKLSGMTGTALTEACLLYT
;
A
#
# COMPACT_ATOMS: atom_id res chain seq x y z
N ALA A 1 8.69 7.61 33.28
CA ALA A 1 7.26 7.42 33.14
C ALA A 1 6.78 8.14 31.90
N SER A 2 6.55 7.39 30.83
CA SER A 2 5.98 7.99 29.62
C SER A 2 4.51 8.36 29.90
N VAL A 3 4.23 9.63 29.91
CA VAL A 3 2.86 10.11 29.94
C VAL A 3 2.24 9.81 28.57
N VAL A 4 1.52 8.74 28.49
CA VAL A 4 0.67 8.50 27.33
C VAL A 4 -0.42 9.56 27.40
N GLY A 5 -0.44 10.44 26.46
CA GLY A 5 -1.36 11.59 26.45
C GLY A 5 -2.82 11.21 26.59
N SER A 6 -3.64 12.16 26.86
CA SER A 6 -5.04 12.05 27.27
C SER A 6 -5.75 10.87 26.63
N VAL A 7 -5.95 9.85 27.44
CA VAL A 7 -6.79 8.72 27.03
C VAL A 7 -8.23 9.19 27.29
N ARG A 8 -8.84 9.73 26.30
CA ARG A 8 -10.23 10.17 26.33
C ARG A 8 -11.10 9.00 26.74
N CYS A 9 -11.76 9.07 27.87
CA CYS A 9 -12.78 8.12 28.30
C CYS A 9 -12.62 6.74 27.68
N VAL A 10 -11.45 6.25 27.86
CA VAL A 10 -11.05 5.01 27.17
C VAL A 10 -12.02 3.87 27.47
N UNK A 11 -12.41 4.08 28.45
CA UNK A 11 -13.15 3.25 28.80
C UNK A 11 -14.35 3.15 28.23
N GLU A 12 -14.88 4.01 28.34
CA GLU A 12 -16.26 3.97 27.87
C GLU A 12 -16.33 3.97 26.36
N THR A 13 -15.72 4.97 25.78
CA THR A 13 -15.84 5.17 24.33
C THR A 13 -15.07 4.14 23.53
N VAL A 14 -13.89 3.77 23.97
CA VAL A 14 -13.06 2.78 23.26
C VAL A 14 -13.63 1.36 23.44
N ILE A 15 -14.23 1.09 24.57
CA ILE A 15 -14.89 -0.20 24.80
C ILE A 15 -16.15 -0.30 23.93
N ASP A 16 -16.88 0.76 23.79
CA ASP A 16 -18.12 0.79 23.02
C ASP A 16 -17.86 0.72 21.50
N GLU A 17 -16.90 1.45 21.00
CA GLU A 17 -16.45 1.31 19.61
C GLU A 17 -15.58 0.09 19.38
N SER A 18 -15.37 -0.61 20.36
CA SER A 18 -14.84 -1.95 20.63
C SER A 18 -13.70 -2.50 19.78
N ARG A 19 -13.27 -1.94 18.72
CA ARG A 19 -12.17 -2.51 17.90
C ARG A 19 -11.46 -1.47 17.03
N THR A 20 -11.29 -0.27 17.56
CA THR A 20 -10.49 0.74 16.84
C THR A 20 -9.06 0.21 16.69
N PRO A 21 -8.60 -0.03 15.49
CA PRO A 21 -7.27 -0.58 15.28
C PRO A 21 -6.19 0.47 15.51
N LEU A 22 -5.13 0.06 16.17
CA LEU A 22 -3.87 0.79 16.24
C LEU A 22 -2.93 0.12 15.24
N ILE A 23 -2.63 0.80 14.15
CA ILE A 23 -1.76 0.29 13.09
C ILE A 23 -0.38 0.91 13.27
N ILE A 24 0.62 0.05 13.40
CA ILE A 24 2.03 0.44 13.52
C ILE A 24 2.65 0.14 12.16
N SER A 25 3.08 1.18 11.47
CA SER A 25 3.72 1.05 10.16
C SER A 25 5.18 1.50 10.21
N GLY A 26 5.99 0.90 9.38
CA GLY A 26 7.39 1.26 9.22
C GLY A 26 7.75 1.35 7.75
N ARG A 27 8.86 2.02 7.47
CA ARG A 27 9.38 2.12 6.11
C ARG A 27 9.97 0.79 5.67
N VAL A 28 9.72 0.41 4.44
CA VAL A 28 10.35 -0.74 3.81
C VAL A 28 11.61 -0.26 3.09
N GLU A 29 12.60 -1.13 2.96
CA GLU A 29 13.81 -0.85 2.19
C GLU A 29 13.46 -0.40 0.77
N ASP A 30 14.19 0.57 0.30
CA ASP A 30 13.98 1.18 -1.02
C ASP A 30 14.16 0.14 -2.13
N LYS A 31 13.07 -0.14 -2.83
CA LYS A 31 13.03 -1.03 -3.99
C LYS A 31 12.63 -0.27 -5.26
N SER A 32 12.88 1.02 -5.28
CA SER A 32 12.54 1.91 -6.41
C SER A 32 13.06 1.38 -7.74
N ASP A 33 14.28 0.82 -7.76
CA ASP A 33 14.90 0.27 -8.96
C ASP A 33 14.06 -0.85 -9.60
N PHE A 34 13.43 -1.69 -8.76
CA PHE A 34 12.59 -2.78 -9.28
C PHE A 34 11.34 -2.25 -9.99
N TYR A 35 10.75 -1.16 -9.50
CA TYR A 35 9.60 -0.53 -10.15
C TYR A 35 9.99 0.08 -11.50
N LEU A 36 11.14 0.74 -11.58
CA LEU A 36 11.64 1.32 -12.82
C LEU A 36 11.91 0.23 -13.87
N HIS A 37 12.61 -0.83 -13.47
CA HIS A 37 12.90 -1.97 -14.37
C HIS A 37 11.62 -2.67 -14.81
N SER A 38 10.67 -2.87 -13.89
CA SER A 38 9.38 -3.49 -14.22
C SER A 38 8.62 -2.66 -15.26
N ASN A 39 8.62 -1.34 -15.09
CA ASN A 39 7.98 -0.43 -16.06
C ASN A 39 8.63 -0.55 -17.44
N GLU A 40 9.98 -0.59 -17.52
CA GLU A 40 10.70 -0.78 -18.81
C GLU A 40 10.33 -2.11 -19.48
N PHE A 41 10.15 -3.19 -18.70
CA PHE A 41 9.76 -4.50 -19.25
C PHE A 41 8.36 -4.42 -19.86
N ILE A 42 7.41 -3.79 -19.16
CA ILE A 42 6.03 -3.67 -19.63
C ILE A 42 5.96 -2.87 -20.95
N GLN A 43 6.76 -1.81 -21.09
CA GLN A 43 6.80 -1.01 -22.32
C GLN A 43 7.26 -1.80 -23.55
N LYS A 44 7.96 -2.93 -23.35
CA LYS A 44 8.44 -3.80 -24.44
C LYS A 44 7.45 -4.93 -24.80
N LEU A 45 6.35 -5.04 -24.06
CA LEU A 45 5.31 -6.06 -24.32
C LEU A 45 4.39 -5.59 -25.45
N THR A 46 3.82 -6.58 -26.13
CA THR A 46 2.81 -6.38 -27.19
C THR A 46 1.46 -6.91 -26.69
N ASN A 47 0.39 -6.60 -27.41
CA ASN A 47 -0.96 -7.00 -27.03
C ASN A 47 -1.17 -8.52 -26.95
N GLU A 48 -0.26 -9.32 -27.52
CA GLU A 48 -0.29 -10.78 -27.44
C GLU A 48 0.33 -11.34 -26.15
N ASP A 49 1.06 -10.49 -25.43
CA ASP A 49 1.85 -10.90 -24.27
C ASP A 49 1.05 -10.82 -22.95
N TYR A 50 -0.18 -10.26 -23.00
CA TYR A 50 -1.04 -10.12 -21.82
C TYR A 50 -2.52 -10.24 -22.19
N GLU A 51 -3.34 -10.59 -21.21
CA GLU A 51 -4.81 -10.61 -21.30
C GLU A 51 -5.40 -9.59 -20.32
N LEU A 52 -6.35 -8.80 -20.84
CA LEU A 52 -7.07 -7.79 -20.06
C LEU A 52 -8.44 -8.33 -19.66
N GLU A 53 -8.72 -8.33 -18.37
CA GLU A 53 -10.02 -8.69 -17.82
C GLU A 53 -10.69 -7.42 -17.29
N GLU A 54 -11.34 -6.67 -18.16
CA GLU A 54 -11.92 -5.36 -17.84
C GLU A 54 -12.94 -5.41 -16.70
N LYS A 55 -13.74 -6.47 -16.63
CA LYS A 55 -14.78 -6.63 -15.60
C LYS A 55 -14.19 -6.65 -14.17
N ASN A 56 -13.05 -7.30 -14.01
CA ASN A 56 -12.40 -7.46 -12.70
C ASN A 56 -11.26 -6.46 -12.49
N LYS A 57 -11.06 -5.53 -13.42
CA LYS A 57 -9.93 -4.59 -13.42
C LYS A 57 -8.62 -5.34 -13.17
N ASN A 58 -8.38 -6.40 -13.95
CA ASN A 58 -7.19 -7.23 -13.80
C ASN A 58 -6.47 -7.39 -15.14
N ALA A 59 -5.16 -7.54 -15.07
CA ALA A 59 -4.31 -7.78 -16.22
C ALA A 59 -3.38 -8.93 -15.88
N ILE A 60 -3.32 -9.92 -16.76
CA ILE A 60 -2.58 -11.17 -16.53
C ILE A 60 -1.62 -11.38 -17.72
N LEU A 61 -0.39 -11.79 -17.44
CA LEU A 61 0.58 -12.15 -18.47
C LEU A 61 0.22 -13.50 -19.07
N THR A 62 0.35 -13.60 -20.40
CA THR A 62 0.27 -14.88 -21.10
C THR A 62 1.61 -15.63 -20.95
N ASP A 63 1.65 -16.90 -21.30
CA ASP A 63 2.87 -17.70 -21.30
C ASP A 63 3.97 -17.04 -22.15
N LYS A 64 3.60 -16.48 -23.31
CA LYS A 64 4.52 -15.71 -24.17
C LYS A 64 5.09 -14.48 -23.47
N GLY A 65 4.23 -13.77 -22.75
CA GLY A 65 4.63 -12.58 -21.99
C GLY A 65 5.61 -12.94 -20.87
N ILE A 66 5.35 -14.04 -20.16
CA ILE A 66 6.22 -14.53 -19.09
C ILE A 66 7.60 -14.88 -19.66
N ASP A 67 7.67 -15.64 -20.76
CA ASP A 67 8.93 -16.01 -21.43
C ASP A 67 9.73 -14.77 -21.83
N LYS A 68 9.05 -13.76 -22.35
CA LYS A 68 9.66 -12.51 -22.81
C LYS A 68 10.24 -11.72 -21.64
N ILE A 69 9.47 -11.60 -20.56
CA ILE A 69 9.92 -10.88 -19.34
C ILE A 69 11.09 -11.65 -18.70
N GLU A 70 11.01 -12.97 -18.65
CA GLU A 70 12.10 -13.81 -18.11
C GLU A 70 13.42 -13.58 -18.86
N LYS A 71 13.36 -13.52 -20.19
CA LYS A 71 14.55 -13.21 -21.03
C LYS A 71 15.09 -11.82 -20.72
N LEU A 72 14.21 -10.81 -20.61
CA LEU A 72 14.63 -9.43 -20.32
C LEU A 72 15.22 -9.31 -18.89
N ALA A 73 14.61 -9.96 -17.91
CA ALA A 73 15.07 -9.93 -16.52
C ALA A 73 16.43 -10.67 -16.38
N ARG A 74 16.60 -11.75 -17.16
CA ARG A 74 17.87 -12.49 -17.23
C ARG A 74 18.99 -11.65 -17.85
N GLN A 75 18.69 -10.92 -18.94
CA GLN A 75 19.64 -10.01 -19.59
C GLN A 75 20.12 -8.89 -18.67
N LYS A 76 19.24 -8.41 -17.79
CA LYS A 76 19.58 -7.36 -16.81
C LYS A 76 20.19 -7.93 -15.51
N GLY A 77 20.27 -9.26 -15.36
CA GLY A 77 20.81 -9.90 -14.15
C GLY A 77 19.98 -9.70 -12.91
N ILE A 78 18.69 -9.42 -13.07
CA ILE A 78 17.76 -9.17 -11.96
C ILE A 78 17.14 -10.48 -11.46
N LEU A 79 17.04 -11.47 -12.35
CA LEU A 79 16.50 -12.78 -12.03
C LEU A 79 17.50 -13.56 -11.16
N ARG A 80 17.10 -13.98 -9.99
CA ARG A 80 17.97 -14.69 -9.03
C ARG A 80 18.13 -16.17 -9.35
N LYS A 81 17.16 -16.79 -10.03
CA LYS A 81 17.17 -18.20 -10.45
C LYS A 81 16.56 -18.32 -11.83
N ASP A 82 16.66 -19.51 -12.40
CA ASP A 82 16.25 -19.76 -13.78
C ASP A 82 14.73 -19.71 -14.02
N ASN A 83 13.92 -19.82 -12.97
CA ASN A 83 12.47 -19.81 -13.10
C ASN A 83 11.86 -18.51 -12.55
N PHE A 84 11.01 -17.87 -13.34
CA PHE A 84 10.30 -16.64 -13.00
C PHE A 84 9.48 -16.77 -11.70
N TYR A 85 8.82 -17.91 -11.49
CA TYR A 85 7.98 -18.18 -10.33
C TYR A 85 8.70 -18.81 -9.14
N ASP A 86 10.01 -18.82 -9.13
CA ASP A 86 10.77 -19.27 -7.96
C ASP A 86 10.44 -18.37 -6.74
N PRO A 87 10.34 -18.93 -5.52
CA PRO A 87 10.09 -18.12 -4.31
C PRO A 87 10.99 -16.90 -4.11
N GLU A 88 12.23 -16.99 -4.60
CA GLU A 88 13.19 -15.87 -4.53
C GLU A 88 12.83 -14.72 -5.48
N ASN A 89 12.06 -14.99 -6.53
CA ASN A 89 11.66 -14.03 -7.55
C ASN A 89 10.23 -13.48 -7.34
N LEU A 90 9.50 -13.93 -6.30
CA LEU A 90 8.11 -13.51 -6.06
C LEU A 90 7.95 -12.00 -5.93
N GLY A 91 8.94 -11.32 -5.34
CA GLY A 91 8.94 -9.87 -5.26
C GLY A 91 8.97 -9.22 -6.65
N LEU A 92 9.81 -9.73 -7.54
CA LEU A 92 9.90 -9.25 -8.93
C LEU A 92 8.58 -9.49 -9.68
N VAL A 93 8.01 -10.69 -9.53
CA VAL A 93 6.70 -11.05 -10.13
C VAL A 93 5.62 -10.07 -9.67
N HIS A 94 5.60 -9.76 -8.38
CA HIS A 94 4.65 -8.80 -7.82
C HIS A 94 4.82 -7.41 -8.45
N HIS A 95 6.06 -6.88 -8.52
CA HIS A 95 6.33 -5.56 -9.11
C HIS A 95 5.95 -5.51 -10.60
N ILE A 96 6.20 -6.59 -11.35
CA ILE A 96 5.83 -6.69 -12.77
C ILE A 96 4.29 -6.68 -12.92
N ASN A 97 3.58 -7.42 -12.08
CA ASN A 97 2.11 -7.44 -12.11
C ASN A 97 1.53 -6.06 -11.77
N GLN A 98 2.10 -5.35 -10.80
CA GLN A 98 1.67 -4.00 -10.47
C GLN A 98 1.98 -3.01 -11.60
N ALA A 99 3.15 -3.13 -12.24
CA ALA A 99 3.52 -2.31 -13.39
C ALA A 99 2.58 -2.57 -14.58
N LEU A 100 2.19 -3.83 -14.80
CA LEU A 100 1.24 -4.21 -15.85
C LEU A 100 -0.12 -3.54 -15.59
N LYS A 101 -0.64 -3.64 -14.38
CA LYS A 101 -1.90 -3.00 -13.98
C LYS A 101 -1.83 -1.48 -14.14
N ALA A 102 -0.75 -0.87 -13.66
CA ALA A 102 -0.54 0.58 -13.72
C ALA A 102 -0.56 1.10 -15.17
N ASN A 103 0.06 0.36 -16.10
CA ASN A 103 0.15 0.78 -17.50
C ASN A 103 -1.15 0.56 -18.28
N LEU A 104 -1.86 -0.55 -18.01
CA LEU A 104 -3.00 -0.98 -18.82
C LEU A 104 -4.36 -0.52 -18.27
N LEU A 105 -4.52 -0.46 -16.95
CA LEU A 105 -5.81 -0.24 -16.31
C LEU A 105 -6.00 1.17 -15.75
N PHE A 106 -4.91 1.88 -15.47
CA PHE A 106 -4.97 3.19 -14.83
C PHE A 106 -4.54 4.29 -15.80
N GLY A 107 -5.48 5.18 -16.12
CA GLY A 107 -5.26 6.29 -17.03
C GLY A 107 -5.03 7.61 -16.31
N LYS A 108 -4.07 8.38 -16.83
CA LYS A 108 -3.82 9.76 -16.38
C LYS A 108 -5.07 10.61 -16.70
N ASP A 109 -5.40 11.51 -15.79
CA ASP A 109 -6.53 12.44 -15.86
C ASP A 109 -7.90 11.74 -15.79
N LYS A 110 -7.92 10.43 -15.54
CA LYS A 110 -9.11 9.61 -15.32
C LYS A 110 -9.09 9.02 -13.89
N ASP A 111 -8.06 8.26 -13.59
CA ASP A 111 -7.91 7.56 -12.30
C ASP A 111 -6.97 8.30 -11.35
N TYR A 112 -6.07 9.12 -11.88
CA TYR A 112 -5.12 9.91 -11.12
C TYR A 112 -4.66 11.15 -11.91
N ILE A 113 -4.14 12.13 -11.20
CA ILE A 113 -3.45 13.30 -11.77
C ILE A 113 -2.04 13.39 -11.23
N VAL A 114 -1.16 14.01 -12.03
CA VAL A 114 0.20 14.36 -11.60
C VAL A 114 0.22 15.84 -11.24
N LYS A 115 0.51 16.14 -9.98
CA LYS A 115 0.59 17.51 -9.49
C LYS A 115 1.76 17.63 -8.50
N ASP A 116 2.61 18.64 -8.71
CA ASP A 116 3.78 18.91 -7.85
C ASP A 116 4.70 17.68 -7.69
N ASP A 117 4.95 16.97 -8.81
CA ASP A 117 5.72 15.71 -8.85
C ASP A 117 5.15 14.61 -7.94
N LYS A 118 3.84 14.62 -7.74
CA LYS A 118 3.15 13.59 -6.94
C LYS A 118 1.92 13.06 -7.68
N ILE A 119 1.62 11.81 -7.44
CA ILE A 119 0.41 11.17 -7.94
C ILE A 119 -0.72 11.41 -6.93
N ASN A 120 -1.81 11.99 -7.38
CA ASN A 120 -3.01 12.18 -6.59
C ASN A 120 -4.17 11.40 -7.21
N ILE A 121 -4.86 10.62 -6.40
CA ILE A 121 -5.95 9.75 -6.85
C ILE A 121 -7.19 10.59 -7.16
N ILE A 122 -7.91 10.24 -8.21
CA ILE A 122 -9.23 10.77 -8.51
C ILE A 122 -10.27 9.75 -8.05
N ASP A 123 -11.23 10.19 -7.24
CA ASP A 123 -12.34 9.34 -6.81
C ASP A 123 -13.26 9.04 -8.02
N GLU A 124 -13.44 7.78 -8.33
CA GLU A 124 -14.21 7.30 -9.48
C GLU A 124 -15.67 7.81 -9.49
N PHE A 125 -16.25 7.99 -8.30
CA PHE A 125 -17.66 8.36 -8.17
C PHE A 125 -17.90 9.87 -8.15
N THR A 126 -17.02 10.62 -7.48
CA THR A 126 -17.21 12.06 -7.28
C THR A 126 -16.35 12.91 -8.21
N GLY A 127 -15.33 12.33 -8.83
CA GLY A 127 -14.36 13.04 -9.65
C GLY A 127 -13.44 13.96 -8.84
N ARG A 128 -13.46 13.86 -7.51
CA ARG A 128 -12.64 14.71 -6.63
C ARG A 128 -11.25 14.13 -6.47
N VAL A 129 -10.28 15.02 -6.39
CA VAL A 129 -8.89 14.65 -6.07
C VAL A 129 -8.81 14.34 -4.59
N LEU A 130 -8.27 13.18 -4.27
CA LEU A 130 -8.10 12.69 -2.90
C LEU A 130 -6.65 12.92 -2.47
N ASP A 131 -6.40 14.08 -1.86
CA ASP A 131 -5.05 14.41 -1.38
C ASP A 131 -4.63 13.48 -0.23
N GLY A 132 -3.41 12.99 -0.29
CA GLY A 132 -2.82 12.17 0.75
C GLY A 132 -3.23 10.70 0.72
N ARG A 133 -4.12 10.30 -0.15
CA ARG A 133 -4.45 8.87 -0.35
C ARG A 133 -3.51 8.24 -1.37
N ARG A 134 -3.22 6.97 -1.17
CA ARG A 134 -2.35 6.19 -2.05
C ARG A 134 -3.02 4.86 -2.41
N PHE A 135 -2.73 4.37 -3.61
CA PHE A 135 -3.10 3.00 -3.99
C PHE A 135 -2.29 2.01 -3.15
N SER A 136 -2.88 0.88 -2.83
CA SER A 136 -2.24 -0.17 -2.04
C SER A 136 -1.35 -1.08 -2.89
N ASP A 137 -0.62 -1.94 -2.19
CA ASP A 137 0.09 -3.10 -2.76
C ASP A 137 1.16 -2.77 -3.81
N GLY A 138 1.79 -1.61 -3.70
CA GLY A 138 2.84 -1.19 -4.63
C GLY A 138 2.33 -0.60 -5.94
N LEU A 139 1.00 -0.53 -6.14
CA LEU A 139 0.42 0.05 -7.35
C LEU A 139 0.72 1.53 -7.48
N HIS A 140 0.73 2.27 -6.36
CA HIS A 140 1.04 3.70 -6.37
C HIS A 140 2.47 3.95 -6.88
N GLN A 141 3.44 3.17 -6.38
CA GLN A 141 4.84 3.24 -6.82
C GLN A 141 4.99 2.83 -8.29
N ALA A 142 4.19 1.87 -8.76
CA ALA A 142 4.19 1.47 -10.18
C ALA A 142 3.68 2.61 -11.07
N ILE A 143 2.69 3.37 -10.61
CA ILE A 143 2.17 4.56 -11.33
C ILE A 143 3.22 5.70 -11.27
N GLU A 144 3.88 5.88 -10.12
CA GLU A 144 4.99 6.85 -9.99
C GLU A 144 6.11 6.53 -11.00
N ALA A 145 6.47 5.25 -11.13
CA ALA A 145 7.47 4.78 -12.12
C ALA A 145 7.00 5.00 -13.56
N LYS A 146 5.71 4.76 -13.85
CA LYS A 146 5.11 4.98 -15.17
C LYS A 146 5.19 6.45 -15.60
N GLU A 147 4.92 7.37 -14.68
CA GLU A 147 4.91 8.82 -14.96
C GLU A 147 6.30 9.47 -14.78
N ASN A 148 7.32 8.69 -14.42
CA ASN A 148 8.69 9.16 -14.15
C ASN A 148 8.72 10.23 -13.05
N VAL A 149 7.90 10.07 -12.03
CA VAL A 149 7.84 10.91 -10.83
C VAL A 149 8.71 10.24 -9.75
N GLN A 150 9.14 11.00 -8.76
CA GLN A 150 9.93 10.45 -7.65
C GLN A 150 9.12 9.38 -6.91
N ILE A 151 9.63 8.16 -6.91
CA ILE A 151 9.00 7.03 -6.22
C ILE A 151 9.15 7.25 -4.70
N GLN A 152 8.03 7.25 -3.99
CA GLN A 152 8.01 7.44 -2.54
C GLN A 152 8.04 6.10 -1.81
N ASP A 153 8.71 6.08 -0.66
CA ASP A 153 8.81 4.88 0.17
C ASP A 153 7.42 4.31 0.51
N GLU A 154 7.33 3.01 0.48
CA GLU A 154 6.14 2.29 0.90
C GLU A 154 6.16 2.08 2.41
N ASN A 155 5.03 2.34 3.04
CA ASN A 155 4.86 2.04 4.46
C ASN A 155 4.20 0.67 4.60
N GLN A 156 4.92 -0.26 5.21
CA GLN A 156 4.38 -1.59 5.49
C GLN A 156 3.81 -1.64 6.90
N THR A 157 2.64 -2.24 7.05
CA THR A 157 2.07 -2.51 8.37
C THR A 157 2.91 -3.58 9.08
N LEU A 158 3.64 -3.15 10.11
CA LEU A 158 4.49 -4.04 10.92
C LEU A 158 3.66 -4.80 11.94
N ALA A 159 2.63 -4.15 12.49
CA ALA A 159 1.76 -4.74 13.49
C ALA A 159 0.41 -4.05 13.50
N SER A 160 -0.62 -4.79 13.81
CA SER A 160 -1.97 -4.27 14.04
C SER A 160 -2.50 -4.83 15.34
N THR A 161 -3.04 -3.96 16.19
CA THR A 161 -3.63 -4.34 17.46
C THR A 161 -4.82 -3.43 17.74
N THR A 162 -5.56 -3.67 18.81
CA THR A 162 -6.59 -2.73 19.27
C THR A 162 -6.01 -1.82 20.35
N TYR A 163 -6.59 -0.63 20.53
CA TYR A 163 -6.18 0.26 21.62
C TYR A 163 -6.32 -0.41 22.98
N GLN A 164 -7.38 -1.20 23.17
CA GLN A 164 -7.60 -1.95 24.42
C GLN A 164 -6.43 -2.90 24.72
N ASN A 165 -6.00 -3.67 23.71
CA ASN A 165 -4.89 -4.61 23.88
C ASN A 165 -3.56 -3.88 24.08
N TYR A 166 -3.36 -2.77 23.36
CA TYR A 166 -2.16 -1.96 23.52
C TYR A 166 -2.03 -1.43 24.95
N PHE A 167 -3.11 -0.89 25.52
CA PHE A 167 -3.08 -0.34 26.89
C PHE A 167 -2.92 -1.41 27.97
N ARG A 168 -3.32 -2.64 27.70
CA ARG A 168 -3.10 -3.78 28.63
C ARG A 168 -1.62 -4.14 28.82
N LEU A 169 -0.74 -3.68 27.93
CA LEU A 169 0.70 -3.89 28.06
C LEU A 169 1.33 -3.10 29.23
N TYR A 170 0.64 -2.07 29.70
CA TYR A 170 1.14 -1.20 30.77
C TYR A 170 0.67 -1.69 32.13
N LYS A 171 1.60 -1.91 33.05
CA LYS A 171 1.30 -2.31 34.45
C LYS A 171 0.57 -1.22 35.23
N LYS A 172 0.80 0.04 34.83
CA LYS A 172 0.21 1.21 35.49
C LYS A 172 -0.23 2.19 34.41
N LEU A 173 -1.49 2.50 34.40
CA LEU A 173 -2.09 3.40 33.42
C LEU A 173 -2.81 4.53 34.16
N SER A 174 -2.67 5.76 33.71
CA SER A 174 -3.41 6.91 34.21
C SER A 174 -3.79 7.82 33.07
N GLY A 175 -4.91 8.50 33.22
CA GLY A 175 -5.44 9.41 32.22
C GLY A 175 -5.99 10.67 32.85
N MET A 176 -6.24 11.67 32.04
CA MET A 176 -6.89 12.92 32.44
C MET A 176 -8.04 13.21 31.51
N THR A 177 -9.15 13.63 32.09
CA THR A 177 -10.33 14.04 31.33
C THR A 177 -11.01 15.23 31.99
N GLY A 178 -11.52 16.15 31.20
CA GLY A 178 -12.31 17.27 31.68
C GLY A 178 -13.76 16.93 31.98
N THR A 179 -14.23 15.75 31.58
CA THR A 179 -15.64 15.32 31.68
C THR A 179 -15.86 14.18 32.68
N ALA A 180 -14.86 13.85 33.51
CA ALA A 180 -14.93 12.73 34.45
C ALA A 180 -16.10 12.84 35.45
N LEU A 181 -16.43 14.06 35.85
CA LEU A 181 -17.50 14.28 36.86
C LEU A 181 -18.87 13.87 36.34
N THR A 182 -19.16 14.06 35.08
CA THR A 182 -20.46 13.69 34.49
C THR A 182 -20.62 12.18 34.34
N GLU A 183 -19.52 11.46 34.21
CA GLU A 183 -19.50 10.01 33.96
C GLU A 183 -18.83 9.24 35.11
N ALA A 184 -18.82 9.84 36.32
CA ALA A 184 -18.15 9.26 37.50
C ALA A 184 -18.65 7.83 37.81
N CYS A 185 -19.91 7.57 37.57
CA CYS A 185 -20.53 6.25 37.82
C CYS A 185 -19.87 5.15 36.93
N LEU A 186 -19.57 5.46 35.69
CA LEU A 186 -18.96 4.51 34.78
C LEU A 186 -17.46 4.26 35.08
N LEU A 187 -16.81 5.21 35.75
CA LEU A 187 -15.38 5.10 36.06
C LEU A 187 -15.15 4.15 37.30
N TYR A 188 -16.18 3.88 38.08
CA TYR A 188 -16.08 3.01 39.28
C TYR A 188 -16.51 1.56 39.03
N THR A 189 -17.06 1.25 37.87
CA THR A 189 -17.43 -0.11 37.46
C THR A 189 -16.40 -0.77 36.57
#